data_1dc1138c94b656e8ad5c6d1045395fbf
#
_entry.id   1dc1138c94b656e8ad5c6d1045395fbf
#
_cell.length_a   1.000
_cell.length_b   1.000
_cell.length_c   1.000
_cell.angle_alpha   90.00
_cell.angle_beta   90.00
_cell.angle_gamma   90.00
#
_symmetry.space_group_name_H-M   'P 1'
#
loop_
_entity.id
_entity.type
_entity.pdbx_description
1 polymer ?
#
loop_
_entity_poly.entity_id
_entity_poly.type
_entity_poly.pdbx_seq_one_letter_code
_entity_poly.pdbx_strand_id
1 'polypeptide(L)'
;MSEHLPLNALRSFECAARCGGFVLAGKELGVSSAAVSLQVKNLESYYGKKLFLRLGNKISLTDAGETIYLDVAAALQELSRTAEKLNKSRKPGHFVISVLPDLSELWLLPKLQQLIEALGVSLDIRVENDPIEFEQGAVDLRLTYDARYYKEYYQTKIFTDVATPTCSPAFWDRYGSDDGTFGAVPAKYFLQNRWGPAYASEPTWDDWFTSTKSPKGLRDASTISFNDTSLVIAAARRGLG
;
A
#
# COMPACT_ATOMS: atom_id res chain seq x y z
N MET A 1 7.51 -31.94 9.43
CA MET A 1 7.99 -32.64 8.21
C MET A 1 7.83 -31.65 7.07
N SER A 2 8.92 -31.04 6.62
CA SER A 2 8.89 -30.22 5.40
C SER A 2 8.96 -31.18 4.21
N GLU A 3 7.81 -31.66 3.75
CA GLU A 3 7.71 -32.25 2.43
C GLU A 3 8.25 -31.22 1.43
N HIS A 4 9.14 -31.68 0.54
CA HIS A 4 9.77 -30.83 -0.47
C HIS A 4 8.70 -30.24 -1.38
N LEU A 5 8.34 -28.98 -1.14
CA LEU A 5 7.40 -28.24 -1.97
C LEU A 5 7.96 -28.14 -3.40
N PRO A 6 7.25 -28.59 -4.43
CA PRO A 6 7.75 -28.63 -5.82
C PRO A 6 7.72 -27.25 -6.47
N LEU A 7 8.63 -26.35 -6.11
CA LEU A 7 8.63 -24.94 -6.54
C LEU A 7 8.64 -24.76 -8.07
N ASN A 8 9.39 -25.58 -8.80
CA ASN A 8 9.40 -25.52 -10.26
C ASN A 8 8.05 -25.91 -10.87
N ALA A 9 7.33 -26.84 -10.23
CA ALA A 9 6.00 -27.24 -10.66
C ALA A 9 4.96 -26.15 -10.33
N LEU A 10 5.06 -25.49 -9.17
CA LEU A 10 4.23 -24.32 -8.82
C LEU A 10 4.46 -23.17 -9.80
N ARG A 11 5.72 -22.87 -10.15
CA ARG A 11 6.05 -21.83 -11.14
C ARG A 11 5.49 -22.17 -12.53
N SER A 12 5.56 -23.43 -12.94
CA SER A 12 5.01 -23.89 -14.21
C SER A 12 3.48 -23.84 -14.24
N PHE A 13 2.84 -24.13 -13.11
CA PHE A 13 1.39 -24.02 -12.93
C PHE A 13 0.92 -22.57 -13.03
N GLU A 14 1.52 -21.64 -12.27
CA GLU A 14 1.19 -20.21 -12.31
C GLU A 14 1.33 -19.65 -13.72
N CYS A 15 2.48 -19.88 -14.36
CA CYS A 15 2.76 -19.38 -15.69
C CYS A 15 1.77 -19.94 -16.73
N ALA A 16 1.43 -21.23 -16.68
CA ALA A 16 0.47 -21.86 -17.57
C ALA A 16 -0.96 -21.30 -17.38
N ALA A 17 -1.36 -21.02 -16.13
CA ALA A 17 -2.66 -20.42 -15.81
C ALA A 17 -2.75 -19.00 -16.35
N ARG A 18 -1.76 -18.16 -16.05
CA ARG A 18 -1.69 -16.77 -16.49
C ARG A 18 -1.60 -16.62 -18.02
N CYS A 19 -0.79 -17.45 -18.68
CA CYS A 19 -0.63 -17.44 -20.14
C CYS A 19 -1.78 -18.12 -20.89
N GLY A 20 -2.68 -18.83 -20.20
CA GLY A 20 -3.79 -19.56 -20.81
C GLY A 20 -3.36 -20.78 -21.66
N GLY A 21 -2.11 -21.26 -21.51
CA GLY A 21 -1.62 -22.39 -22.29
C GLY A 21 -0.19 -22.81 -22.02
N PHE A 22 0.09 -24.11 -22.18
CA PHE A 22 1.43 -24.66 -21.95
C PHE A 22 2.48 -24.22 -22.97
N VAL A 23 2.06 -23.88 -24.19
CA VAL A 23 2.97 -23.40 -25.25
C VAL A 23 3.50 -22.00 -24.91
N LEU A 24 2.61 -21.10 -24.49
CA LEU A 24 2.97 -19.73 -24.11
C LEU A 24 3.80 -19.73 -22.84
N ALA A 25 3.40 -20.53 -21.85
CA ALA A 25 4.18 -20.72 -20.62
C ALA A 25 5.59 -21.27 -20.90
N GLY A 26 5.71 -22.23 -21.81
CA GLY A 26 7.03 -22.76 -22.22
C GLY A 26 7.93 -21.69 -22.82
N LYS A 27 7.38 -20.83 -23.68
CA LYS A 27 8.12 -19.69 -24.25
C LYS A 27 8.61 -18.72 -23.17
N GLU A 28 7.75 -18.39 -22.22
CA GLU A 28 8.09 -17.46 -21.15
C GLU A 28 9.13 -18.04 -20.17
N LEU A 29 9.00 -19.33 -19.85
CA LEU A 29 9.91 -20.03 -18.94
C LEU A 29 11.22 -20.50 -19.60
N GLY A 30 11.36 -20.36 -20.92
CA GLY A 30 12.53 -20.83 -21.67
C GLY A 30 12.64 -22.36 -21.72
N VAL A 31 11.51 -23.09 -21.70
CA VAL A 31 11.44 -24.54 -21.73
C VAL A 31 10.41 -25.04 -22.75
N SER A 32 10.42 -26.34 -23.05
CA SER A 32 9.41 -26.92 -23.96
C SER A 32 8.03 -26.98 -23.28
N SER A 33 6.96 -26.91 -24.07
CA SER A 33 5.58 -27.08 -23.61
C SER A 33 5.34 -28.45 -22.95
N ALA A 34 6.10 -29.47 -23.39
CA ALA A 34 6.08 -30.80 -22.81
C ALA A 34 6.67 -30.79 -21.39
N ALA A 35 7.75 -30.03 -21.16
CA ALA A 35 8.34 -29.86 -19.83
C ALA A 35 7.37 -29.15 -18.87
N VAL A 36 6.71 -28.07 -19.32
CA VAL A 36 5.67 -27.40 -18.52
C VAL A 36 4.55 -28.35 -18.17
N SER A 37 4.05 -29.12 -19.17
CA SER A 37 2.98 -30.12 -18.95
C SER A 37 3.39 -31.20 -17.96
N LEU A 38 4.66 -31.63 -17.98
CA LEU A 38 5.19 -32.61 -17.03
C LEU A 38 5.25 -32.04 -15.61
N GLN A 39 5.75 -30.81 -15.45
CA GLN A 39 5.79 -30.16 -14.16
C GLN A 39 4.39 -29.99 -13.56
N VAL A 40 3.42 -29.56 -14.37
CA VAL A 40 2.03 -29.46 -13.92
C VAL A 40 1.46 -30.82 -13.52
N LYS A 41 1.74 -31.91 -14.29
CA LYS A 41 1.34 -33.26 -13.89
C LYS A 41 1.96 -33.69 -12.56
N ASN A 42 3.22 -33.36 -12.32
CA ASN A 42 3.89 -33.66 -11.05
C ASN A 42 3.21 -32.93 -9.88
N LEU A 43 2.80 -31.67 -10.10
CA LEU A 43 2.06 -30.89 -9.10
C LEU A 43 0.66 -31.49 -8.83
N GLU A 44 -0.04 -31.87 -9.89
CA GLU A 44 -1.34 -32.56 -9.79
C GLU A 44 -1.22 -33.90 -9.02
N SER A 45 -0.14 -34.64 -9.27
CA SER A 45 0.14 -35.88 -8.56
C SER A 45 0.48 -35.63 -7.10
N TYR A 46 1.24 -34.57 -6.80
CA TYR A 46 1.61 -34.17 -5.43
C TYR A 46 0.37 -33.84 -4.59
N TYR A 47 -0.60 -33.08 -5.18
CA TYR A 47 -1.84 -32.73 -4.48
C TYR A 47 -2.97 -33.77 -4.62
N GLY A 48 -2.79 -34.78 -5.49
CA GLY A 48 -3.84 -35.75 -5.81
C GLY A 48 -5.06 -35.16 -6.48
N LYS A 49 -4.93 -33.97 -7.09
CA LYS A 49 -6.04 -33.24 -7.72
C LYS A 49 -5.64 -32.70 -9.09
N LYS A 50 -6.59 -32.69 -10.03
CA LYS A 50 -6.42 -31.98 -11.30
C LYS A 50 -6.55 -30.48 -11.07
N LEU A 51 -5.59 -29.72 -11.63
CA LEU A 51 -5.55 -28.27 -11.53
C LEU A 51 -5.99 -27.60 -12.83
N PHE A 52 -5.91 -28.33 -13.96
CA PHE A 52 -6.38 -27.85 -15.24
C PHE A 52 -7.41 -28.78 -15.90
N LEU A 53 -8.41 -28.16 -16.51
CA LEU A 53 -9.28 -28.76 -17.52
C LEU A 53 -8.65 -28.55 -18.91
N ARG A 54 -8.63 -29.57 -19.75
CA ARG A 54 -8.14 -29.50 -21.12
C ARG A 54 -9.31 -29.46 -22.08
N LEU A 55 -9.47 -28.37 -22.80
CA LEU A 55 -10.49 -28.16 -23.81
C LEU A 55 -9.81 -27.98 -25.18
N GLY A 56 -9.47 -29.10 -25.82
CA GLY A 56 -8.69 -29.07 -27.06
C GLY A 56 -7.31 -28.44 -26.83
N ASN A 57 -7.02 -27.34 -27.54
CA ASN A 57 -5.75 -26.59 -27.42
C ASN A 57 -5.75 -25.53 -26.28
N LYS A 58 -6.85 -25.36 -25.55
CA LYS A 58 -6.97 -24.44 -24.45
C LYS A 58 -6.96 -25.17 -23.12
N ILE A 59 -6.51 -24.49 -22.10
CA ILE A 59 -6.59 -24.93 -20.71
C ILE A 59 -7.38 -23.90 -19.90
N SER A 60 -8.13 -24.36 -18.93
CA SER A 60 -8.75 -23.55 -17.89
C SER A 60 -8.47 -24.17 -16.52
N LEU A 61 -8.51 -23.39 -15.46
CA LEU A 61 -8.37 -23.91 -14.11
C LEU A 61 -9.57 -24.76 -13.74
N THR A 62 -9.35 -25.76 -12.90
CA THR A 62 -10.41 -26.44 -12.13
C THR A 62 -10.70 -25.63 -10.88
N ASP A 63 -11.77 -25.95 -10.12
CA ASP A 63 -12.06 -25.34 -8.83
C ASP A 63 -10.84 -25.46 -7.87
N ALA A 64 -10.15 -26.61 -7.91
CA ALA A 64 -8.92 -26.81 -7.13
C ALA A 64 -7.78 -25.91 -7.62
N GLY A 65 -7.67 -25.70 -8.93
CA GLY A 65 -6.70 -24.79 -9.53
C GLY A 65 -6.98 -23.34 -9.16
N GLU A 66 -8.23 -22.90 -9.25
CA GLU A 66 -8.65 -21.55 -8.84
C GLU A 66 -8.38 -21.28 -7.36
N THR A 67 -8.67 -22.26 -6.50
CA THR A 67 -8.45 -22.15 -5.06
C THR A 67 -7.01 -21.80 -4.71
N ILE A 68 -6.02 -22.40 -5.41
CA ILE A 68 -4.60 -22.21 -5.07
C ILE A 68 -3.89 -21.13 -5.94
N TYR A 69 -4.51 -20.70 -7.05
CA TYR A 69 -3.83 -19.84 -8.03
C TYR A 69 -3.37 -18.52 -7.44
N LEU A 70 -4.25 -17.81 -6.75
CA LEU A 70 -3.94 -16.49 -6.18
C LEU A 70 -2.84 -16.57 -5.12
N ASP A 71 -2.88 -17.57 -4.26
CA ASP A 71 -1.89 -17.78 -3.20
C ASP A 71 -0.52 -18.15 -3.79
N VAL A 72 -0.50 -19.03 -4.80
CA VAL A 72 0.73 -19.40 -5.51
C VAL A 72 1.32 -18.21 -6.25
N ALA A 73 0.51 -17.43 -6.95
CA ALA A 73 0.95 -16.23 -7.65
C ALA A 73 1.56 -15.20 -6.69
N ALA A 74 0.90 -14.95 -5.56
CA ALA A 74 1.39 -14.03 -4.53
C ALA A 74 2.72 -14.51 -3.92
N ALA A 75 2.84 -15.79 -3.58
CA ALA A 75 4.06 -16.36 -3.02
C ALA A 75 5.25 -16.29 -4.02
N LEU A 76 5.03 -16.59 -5.31
CA LEU A 76 6.04 -16.48 -6.34
C LEU A 76 6.46 -15.03 -6.61
N GLN A 77 5.52 -14.09 -6.52
CA GLN A 77 5.82 -12.67 -6.62
C GLN A 77 6.70 -12.19 -5.48
N GLU A 78 6.45 -12.65 -4.26
CA GLU A 78 7.28 -12.31 -3.10
C GLU A 78 8.69 -12.88 -3.20
N LEU A 79 8.83 -14.13 -3.67
CA LEU A 79 10.14 -14.73 -3.98
C LEU A 79 10.88 -13.93 -5.08
N SER A 80 10.17 -13.46 -6.10
CA SER A 80 10.76 -12.62 -7.16
C SER A 80 11.24 -11.28 -6.61
N ARG A 81 10.46 -10.63 -5.75
CA ARG A 81 10.87 -9.40 -5.05
C ARG A 81 12.14 -9.62 -4.22
N THR A 82 12.23 -10.76 -3.54
CA THR A 82 13.43 -11.12 -2.76
C THR A 82 14.66 -11.30 -3.66
N ALA A 83 14.51 -11.96 -4.81
CA ALA A 83 15.59 -12.07 -5.80
C ALA A 83 15.99 -10.72 -6.41
N GLU A 84 15.03 -9.83 -6.67
CA GLU A 84 15.29 -8.48 -7.14
C GLU A 84 16.04 -7.64 -6.08
N LYS A 85 15.74 -7.82 -4.80
CA LYS A 85 16.47 -7.16 -3.71
C LYS A 85 17.95 -7.53 -3.72
N LEU A 86 18.30 -8.78 -4.00
CA LEU A 86 19.69 -9.25 -4.11
C LEU A 86 20.38 -8.74 -5.39
N ASN A 87 19.65 -8.60 -6.49
CA ASN A 87 20.18 -8.19 -7.77
C ASN A 87 20.25 -6.66 -7.97
N LYS A 88 19.62 -5.87 -7.11
CA LYS A 88 19.72 -4.41 -7.15
C LYS A 88 21.08 -3.95 -6.61
N SER A 89 22.12 -4.10 -7.46
CA SER A 89 23.31 -3.26 -7.34
C SER A 89 22.83 -1.82 -7.42
N ARG A 90 22.95 -1.06 -6.34
CA ARG A 90 22.63 0.38 -6.33
C ARG A 90 23.35 1.04 -7.49
N LYS A 91 22.62 1.63 -8.40
CA LYS A 91 23.25 2.51 -9.40
C LYS A 91 23.87 3.69 -8.65
N PRO A 92 25.15 3.98 -8.83
CA PRO A 92 25.75 5.18 -8.24
C PRO A 92 24.91 6.41 -8.60
N GLY A 93 24.65 7.28 -7.61
CA GLY A 93 23.83 8.47 -7.84
C GLY A 93 22.32 8.26 -7.88
N HIS A 94 21.81 7.14 -7.37
CA HIS A 94 20.37 6.89 -7.19
C HIS A 94 20.01 6.87 -5.72
N PHE A 95 18.95 7.59 -5.34
CA PHE A 95 18.50 7.74 -3.96
C PHE A 95 17.01 7.48 -3.86
N VAL A 96 16.60 6.60 -2.94
CA VAL A 96 15.22 6.16 -2.75
C VAL A 96 14.65 6.75 -1.48
N ILE A 97 13.60 7.56 -1.63
CA ILE A 97 12.84 8.13 -0.51
C ILE A 97 11.50 7.41 -0.41
N SER A 98 11.24 6.79 0.71
CA SER A 98 9.92 6.27 1.06
C SER A 98 9.19 7.30 1.95
N VAL A 99 7.92 7.55 1.67
CA VAL A 99 7.16 8.63 2.29
C VAL A 99 5.70 8.24 2.41
N LEU A 100 5.03 8.73 3.46
CA LEU A 100 3.58 8.58 3.62
C LEU A 100 2.81 9.35 2.53
N PRO A 101 1.62 8.90 2.13
CA PRO A 101 0.86 9.51 1.03
C PRO A 101 0.66 11.03 1.18
N ASP A 102 0.18 11.48 2.31
CA ASP A 102 -0.07 12.89 2.61
C ASP A 102 1.19 13.73 2.70
N LEU A 103 2.24 13.21 3.35
CA LEU A 103 3.55 13.87 3.36
C LEU A 103 4.14 13.98 1.96
N SER A 104 3.90 13.02 1.08
CA SER A 104 4.38 13.08 -0.29
C SER A 104 3.76 14.24 -1.06
N GLU A 105 2.43 14.35 -1.00
CA GLU A 105 1.67 15.35 -1.75
C GLU A 105 1.80 16.76 -1.14
N LEU A 106 1.61 16.86 0.17
CA LEU A 106 1.45 18.17 0.82
C LEU A 106 2.77 18.80 1.25
N TRP A 107 3.80 17.99 1.52
CA TRP A 107 5.06 18.50 2.04
C TRP A 107 6.26 18.26 1.13
N LEU A 108 6.44 17.05 0.58
CA LEU A 108 7.61 16.71 -0.22
C LEU A 108 7.51 17.28 -1.64
N LEU A 109 6.40 17.07 -2.32
CA LEU A 109 6.22 17.48 -3.72
C LEU A 109 6.49 18.98 -3.96
N PRO A 110 6.00 19.93 -3.12
CA PRO A 110 6.34 21.35 -3.26
C PRO A 110 7.82 21.69 -3.13
N LYS A 111 8.63 20.81 -2.51
CA LYS A 111 10.05 20.99 -2.28
C LYS A 111 10.94 20.15 -3.19
N LEU A 112 10.32 19.31 -4.02
CA LEU A 112 11.03 18.29 -4.79
C LEU A 112 12.06 18.88 -5.75
N GLN A 113 11.75 20.01 -6.41
CA GLN A 113 12.68 20.68 -7.32
C GLN A 113 13.94 21.12 -6.58
N GLN A 114 13.80 21.78 -5.42
CA GLN A 114 14.93 22.22 -4.60
C GLN A 114 15.78 21.03 -4.13
N LEU A 115 15.11 19.91 -3.79
CA LEU A 115 15.79 18.70 -3.36
C LEU A 115 16.62 18.07 -4.49
N ILE A 116 16.08 18.01 -5.70
CA ILE A 116 16.78 17.51 -6.89
C ILE A 116 18.03 18.36 -7.18
N GLU A 117 17.88 19.69 -7.17
CA GLU A 117 18.98 20.61 -7.42
C GLU A 117 20.08 20.51 -6.35
N ALA A 118 19.69 20.34 -5.08
CA ALA A 118 20.64 20.25 -3.97
C ALA A 118 21.40 18.92 -3.94
N LEU A 119 20.74 17.81 -4.27
CA LEU A 119 21.34 16.47 -4.19
C LEU A 119 22.12 16.08 -5.47
N GLY A 120 21.70 16.56 -6.62
CA GLY A 120 22.35 16.22 -7.91
C GLY A 120 22.29 14.71 -8.23
N VAL A 121 21.32 13.98 -7.68
CA VAL A 121 21.15 12.54 -7.85
C VAL A 121 19.79 12.20 -8.44
N SER A 122 19.66 11.01 -9.00
CA SER A 122 18.36 10.49 -9.41
C SER A 122 17.55 10.10 -8.18
N LEU A 123 16.32 10.58 -8.08
CA LEU A 123 15.40 10.27 -6.97
C LEU A 123 14.33 9.27 -7.41
N ASP A 124 14.07 8.29 -6.57
CA ASP A 124 12.91 7.39 -6.62
C ASP A 124 12.05 7.68 -5.40
N ILE A 125 10.83 8.17 -5.62
CA ILE A 125 9.88 8.48 -4.54
C ILE A 125 8.87 7.34 -4.46
N ARG A 126 8.86 6.64 -3.32
CA ARG A 126 7.93 5.57 -3.03
C ARG A 126 6.91 6.01 -2.02
N VAL A 127 5.64 5.94 -2.40
CA VAL A 127 4.54 6.26 -1.51
C VAL A 127 4.07 4.97 -0.86
N GLU A 128 4.33 4.85 0.44
CA GLU A 128 4.10 3.62 1.21
C GLU A 128 3.58 3.96 2.61
N ASN A 129 2.76 3.07 3.18
CA ASN A 129 2.32 3.18 4.56
C ASN A 129 3.33 2.51 5.51
N ASP A 130 3.34 2.91 6.79
CA ASP A 130 4.15 2.27 7.80
C ASP A 130 3.56 0.91 8.23
N PRO A 131 4.38 0.01 8.75
CA PRO A 131 5.85 0.06 8.73
C PRO A 131 6.42 -0.37 7.38
N ILE A 132 7.61 0.16 7.03
CA ILE A 132 8.42 -0.35 5.93
C ILE A 132 9.67 -1.05 6.46
N GLU A 133 10.21 -1.96 5.68
CA GLU A 133 11.49 -2.61 5.98
C GLU A 133 12.62 -1.87 5.25
N PHE A 134 13.62 -1.39 6.01
CA PHE A 134 14.85 -0.83 5.44
C PHE A 134 15.83 -1.91 4.96
N GLU A 135 15.56 -3.14 5.32
CA GLU A 135 16.47 -4.24 5.01
C GLU A 135 16.75 -4.34 3.51
N GLN A 136 18.00 -4.62 3.19
CA GLN A 136 18.52 -4.89 1.85
C GLN A 136 18.63 -3.67 0.90
N GLY A 137 18.76 -2.43 1.42
CA GLY A 137 19.06 -1.28 0.58
C GLY A 137 17.94 -0.85 -0.37
N ALA A 138 16.70 -1.24 -0.08
CA ALA A 138 15.55 -0.88 -0.89
C ALA A 138 15.14 0.60 -0.73
N VAL A 139 15.43 1.20 0.44
CA VAL A 139 15.11 2.58 0.81
C VAL A 139 16.31 3.23 1.48
N ASP A 140 16.60 4.47 1.13
CA ASP A 140 17.67 5.26 1.73
C ASP A 140 17.18 6.16 2.85
N LEU A 141 15.97 6.69 2.69
CA LEU A 141 15.35 7.60 3.62
C LEU A 141 13.85 7.29 3.74
N ARG A 142 13.34 7.30 4.97
CA ARG A 142 11.90 7.26 5.25
C ARG A 142 11.45 8.58 5.86
N LEU A 143 10.38 9.16 5.31
CA LEU A 143 9.64 10.26 5.92
C LEU A 143 8.36 9.69 6.54
N THR A 144 8.22 9.88 7.85
CA THR A 144 7.10 9.31 8.61
C THR A 144 6.75 10.20 9.82
N TYR A 145 5.53 10.10 10.31
CA TYR A 145 5.11 10.67 11.60
C TYR A 145 5.46 9.75 12.78
N ASP A 146 5.60 8.44 12.54
CA ASP A 146 5.79 7.48 13.62
C ASP A 146 7.22 6.91 13.69
N ALA A 147 8.05 7.58 14.46
CA ALA A 147 9.42 7.16 14.73
C ALA A 147 9.52 5.82 15.51
N ARG A 148 8.43 5.34 16.14
CA ARG A 148 8.45 4.12 16.98
C ARG A 148 8.78 2.86 16.22
N TYR A 149 8.44 2.81 14.93
CA TYR A 149 8.78 1.67 14.06
C TYR A 149 10.25 1.59 13.68
N TYR A 150 11.02 2.65 13.88
CA TYR A 150 12.37 2.80 13.31
C TYR A 150 13.42 3.12 14.38
N LYS A 151 13.24 2.67 15.60
CA LYS A 151 14.12 2.99 16.77
C LYS A 151 15.58 2.60 16.57
N GLU A 152 15.84 1.60 15.73
CA GLU A 152 17.18 1.07 15.46
C GLU A 152 17.93 1.86 14.38
N TYR A 153 17.25 2.81 13.73
CA TYR A 153 17.82 3.63 12.66
C TYR A 153 18.09 5.05 13.14
N TYR A 154 19.01 5.72 12.43
CA TYR A 154 19.25 7.15 12.66
C TYR A 154 18.00 7.95 12.36
N GLN A 155 17.59 8.80 13.27
CA GLN A 155 16.37 9.59 13.17
C GLN A 155 16.67 11.08 13.40
N THR A 156 16.06 11.92 12.58
CA THR A 156 16.11 13.37 12.74
C THR A 156 14.68 13.92 12.67
N LYS A 157 14.28 14.69 13.68
CA LYS A 157 13.00 15.40 13.65
C LYS A 157 13.14 16.62 12.71
N ILE A 158 12.30 16.67 11.68
CA ILE A 158 12.29 17.77 10.71
C ILE A 158 11.41 18.91 11.21
N PHE A 159 10.17 18.61 11.63
CA PHE A 159 9.21 19.57 12.18
C PHE A 159 8.23 18.88 13.12
N THR A 160 7.38 19.67 13.77
CA THR A 160 6.18 19.19 14.47
C THR A 160 4.97 19.65 13.68
N ASP A 161 4.15 18.72 13.28
CA ASP A 161 2.90 19.02 12.59
C ASP A 161 1.81 19.39 13.60
N VAL A 162 0.81 20.13 13.10
CA VAL A 162 -0.34 20.57 13.91
C VAL A 162 -1.61 20.26 13.13
N ALA A 163 -2.47 19.45 13.75
CA ALA A 163 -3.79 19.19 13.21
C ALA A 163 -4.73 20.39 13.49
N THR A 164 -5.30 20.94 12.44
CA THR A 164 -6.24 22.06 12.52
C THR A 164 -7.51 21.74 11.76
N PRO A 165 -8.70 21.90 12.37
CA PRO A 165 -9.96 21.79 11.64
C PRO A 165 -10.03 22.80 10.50
N THR A 166 -10.43 22.32 9.34
CA THR A 166 -10.56 23.15 8.13
C THR A 166 -11.82 22.79 7.36
N CYS A 167 -12.39 23.74 6.66
CA CYS A 167 -13.50 23.51 5.73
C CYS A 167 -13.42 24.50 4.56
N SER A 168 -14.27 24.33 3.55
CA SER A 168 -14.40 25.32 2.50
C SER A 168 -15.13 26.59 3.00
N PRO A 169 -14.86 27.78 2.41
CA PRO A 169 -15.59 29.00 2.77
C PRO A 169 -17.12 28.83 2.66
N ALA A 170 -17.61 28.23 1.57
CA ALA A 170 -19.03 27.99 1.37
C ALA A 170 -19.66 27.07 2.44
N PHE A 171 -18.89 26.11 2.98
CA PHE A 171 -19.34 25.29 4.08
C PHE A 171 -19.41 26.11 5.37
N TRP A 172 -18.42 26.96 5.62
CA TRP A 172 -18.39 27.85 6.78
C TRP A 172 -19.55 28.84 6.75
N ASP A 173 -19.83 29.46 5.62
CA ASP A 173 -20.97 30.40 5.45
C ASP A 173 -22.32 29.74 5.78
N ARG A 174 -22.43 28.42 5.58
CA ARG A 174 -23.67 27.68 5.81
C ARG A 174 -23.81 27.12 7.23
N TYR A 175 -22.72 26.70 7.85
CA TYR A 175 -22.73 25.95 9.11
C TYR A 175 -21.80 26.52 10.19
N GLY A 176 -20.95 27.45 9.85
CA GLY A 176 -20.09 28.15 10.81
C GLY A 176 -20.91 29.02 11.74
N SER A 177 -20.33 29.34 12.87
CA SER A 177 -20.90 30.28 13.83
C SER A 177 -20.04 31.54 13.94
N ASP A 178 -20.67 32.68 14.25
CA ASP A 178 -19.99 33.96 14.38
C ASP A 178 -18.93 33.99 15.49
N ASP A 179 -19.07 33.13 16.46
CA ASP A 179 -18.11 32.97 17.55
C ASP A 179 -16.89 32.09 17.20
N GLY A 180 -16.82 31.63 15.95
CA GLY A 180 -15.73 30.77 15.47
C GLY A 180 -15.77 29.32 16.01
N THR A 181 -16.89 28.91 16.61
CA THR A 181 -17.03 27.55 17.13
C THR A 181 -17.69 26.61 16.14
N PHE A 182 -17.45 25.29 16.34
CA PHE A 182 -18.09 24.23 15.53
C PHE A 182 -19.41 23.74 16.12
N GLY A 183 -19.96 24.46 17.12
CA GLY A 183 -21.16 24.05 17.86
C GLY A 183 -22.40 23.81 17.00
N ALA A 184 -22.56 24.61 15.95
CA ALA A 184 -23.69 24.52 15.03
C ALA A 184 -23.51 23.47 13.92
N VAL A 185 -22.29 22.99 13.67
CA VAL A 185 -22.02 22.01 12.61
C VAL A 185 -22.64 20.66 12.97
N PRO A 186 -23.55 20.09 12.16
CA PRO A 186 -24.09 18.75 12.42
C PRO A 186 -23.02 17.68 12.39
N ALA A 187 -23.10 16.71 13.31
CA ALA A 187 -22.08 15.67 13.48
C ALA A 187 -21.78 14.88 12.18
N LYS A 188 -22.77 14.67 11.34
CA LYS A 188 -22.62 13.97 10.04
C LYS A 188 -21.69 14.63 9.03
N TYR A 189 -21.30 15.88 9.25
CA TYR A 189 -20.40 16.62 8.38
C TYR A 189 -18.96 16.67 8.87
N PHE A 190 -18.65 16.07 10.01
CA PHE A 190 -17.27 15.92 10.42
C PHE A 190 -16.59 14.81 9.60
N LEU A 191 -15.71 15.20 8.72
CA LEU A 191 -14.91 14.28 7.92
C LEU A 191 -13.77 13.74 8.78
N GLN A 192 -13.61 12.43 8.80
CA GLN A 192 -12.60 11.78 9.62
C GLN A 192 -11.65 10.97 8.77
N ASN A 193 -10.35 11.07 9.05
CA ASN A 193 -9.37 10.14 8.54
C ASN A 193 -9.25 8.94 9.49
N ARG A 194 -9.27 7.71 8.95
CA ARG A 194 -8.99 6.48 9.68
C ARG A 194 -7.65 5.94 9.25
N TRP A 195 -6.63 6.34 9.96
CA TRP A 195 -5.24 5.97 9.70
C TRP A 195 -4.94 4.47 9.85
N GLY A 196 -5.85 3.69 10.44
CA GLY A 196 -5.65 2.29 10.78
C GLY A 196 -4.90 2.07 12.10
N PRO A 197 -4.72 0.80 12.50
CA PRO A 197 -4.17 0.46 13.82
C PRO A 197 -2.73 0.95 14.04
N ALA A 198 -1.95 1.07 12.97
CA ALA A 198 -0.58 1.54 13.03
C ALA A 198 -0.45 3.01 13.48
N TYR A 199 -1.52 3.79 13.34
CA TYR A 199 -1.56 5.23 13.60
C TYR A 199 -2.56 5.60 14.70
N ALA A 200 -2.73 4.72 15.69
CA ALA A 200 -3.67 4.94 16.79
C ALA A 200 -3.38 6.19 17.66
N SER A 201 -2.20 6.79 17.50
CA SER A 201 -1.80 8.04 18.16
C SER A 201 -2.09 9.31 17.35
N GLU A 202 -2.59 9.17 16.12
CA GLU A 202 -2.92 10.34 15.32
C GLU A 202 -4.19 11.03 15.84
N PRO A 203 -4.26 12.39 15.78
CA PRO A 203 -5.33 13.15 16.38
C PRO A 203 -6.67 12.87 15.71
N THR A 204 -7.69 12.68 16.53
CA THR A 204 -9.08 12.48 16.12
C THR A 204 -9.92 13.72 16.45
N TRP A 205 -11.16 13.77 15.96
CA TRP A 205 -12.12 14.79 16.38
C TRP A 205 -12.42 14.74 17.88
N ASP A 206 -12.42 13.55 18.50
CA ASP A 206 -12.63 13.42 19.95
C ASP A 206 -11.45 14.01 20.72
N ASP A 207 -10.21 13.84 20.24
CA ASP A 207 -9.03 14.48 20.82
C ASP A 207 -9.12 16.00 20.70
N TRP A 208 -9.56 16.51 19.54
CA TRP A 208 -9.78 17.95 19.34
C TRP A 208 -10.82 18.50 20.32
N PHE A 209 -12.00 17.91 20.40
CA PHE A 209 -13.05 18.37 21.30
C PHE A 209 -12.64 18.28 22.78
N THR A 210 -11.87 17.26 23.14
CA THR A 210 -11.32 17.12 24.48
C THR A 210 -10.31 18.23 24.78
N SER A 211 -9.39 18.50 23.86
CA SER A 211 -8.35 19.53 24.05
C SER A 211 -8.90 20.95 24.12
N THR A 212 -9.97 21.22 23.40
CA THR A 212 -10.64 22.54 23.36
C THR A 212 -11.73 22.68 24.40
N LYS A 213 -11.93 21.64 25.26
CA LYS A 213 -13.02 21.61 26.28
C LYS A 213 -14.41 21.84 25.67
N SER A 214 -14.60 21.47 24.42
CA SER A 214 -15.88 21.56 23.76
C SER A 214 -16.87 20.56 24.35
N PRO A 215 -18.12 20.94 24.62
CA PRO A 215 -19.14 20.00 25.11
C PRO A 215 -19.57 18.98 24.06
N LYS A 216 -19.13 19.15 22.81
CA LYS A 216 -19.52 18.31 21.69
C LYS A 216 -18.52 17.16 21.53
N GLY A 217 -19.00 15.93 21.57
CA GLY A 217 -18.28 14.73 21.19
C GLY A 217 -18.96 14.05 19.99
N LEU A 218 -18.21 13.25 19.25
CA LEU A 218 -18.74 12.51 18.10
C LEU A 218 -19.07 11.05 18.41
N ARG A 219 -19.08 10.66 19.67
CA ARG A 219 -19.08 9.26 20.12
C ARG A 219 -20.15 8.36 19.48
N ASP A 220 -21.28 8.90 19.04
CA ASP A 220 -22.39 8.14 18.44
C ASP A 220 -22.84 8.74 17.10
N ALA A 221 -22.04 9.56 16.46
CA ALA A 221 -22.43 10.24 15.23
C ALA A 221 -22.01 9.44 13.98
N SER A 222 -22.94 9.34 13.04
CA SER A 222 -22.58 8.93 11.68
C SER A 222 -21.70 9.99 11.05
N THR A 223 -20.43 9.69 10.88
CA THR A 223 -19.44 10.54 10.23
C THR A 223 -19.02 9.93 8.90
N ILE A 224 -18.54 10.77 7.98
CA ILE A 224 -17.89 10.29 6.77
C ILE A 224 -16.42 10.04 7.12
N SER A 225 -15.94 8.81 6.95
CA SER A 225 -14.56 8.45 7.20
C SER A 225 -13.87 7.96 5.93
N PHE A 226 -12.61 8.35 5.79
CA PHE A 226 -11.72 7.96 4.71
C PHE A 226 -10.49 7.28 5.32
N ASN A 227 -9.78 6.52 4.52
CA ASN A 227 -8.47 5.97 4.86
C ASN A 227 -7.33 6.66 4.10
N ASP A 228 -7.61 7.82 3.53
CA ASP A 228 -6.70 8.61 2.70
C ASP A 228 -6.93 10.11 2.96
N THR A 229 -5.87 10.81 3.38
CA THR A 229 -5.92 12.24 3.72
C THR A 229 -6.26 13.12 2.51
N SER A 230 -5.77 12.77 1.32
CA SER A 230 -6.04 13.54 0.10
C SER A 230 -7.53 13.53 -0.23
N LEU A 231 -8.21 12.41 0.03
CA LEU A 231 -9.67 12.32 -0.14
C LEU A 231 -10.43 13.15 0.90
N VAL A 232 -9.96 13.18 2.16
CA VAL A 232 -10.54 14.07 3.20
C VAL A 232 -10.44 15.51 2.77
N ILE A 233 -9.27 15.96 2.34
CA ILE A 233 -9.04 17.33 1.85
C ILE A 233 -9.89 17.63 0.62
N ALA A 234 -9.96 16.71 -0.33
CA ALA A 234 -10.77 16.87 -1.52
C ALA A 234 -12.28 16.95 -1.21
N ALA A 235 -12.75 16.22 -0.20
CA ALA A 235 -14.14 16.28 0.28
C ALA A 235 -14.44 17.65 0.95
N ALA A 236 -13.54 18.10 1.84
CA ALA A 236 -13.65 19.40 2.49
C ALA A 236 -13.68 20.55 1.46
N ARG A 237 -12.78 20.54 0.47
CA ARG A 237 -12.78 21.52 -0.64
C ARG A 237 -14.09 21.57 -1.43
N ARG A 238 -14.80 20.44 -1.52
CA ARG A 238 -16.12 20.33 -2.18
C ARG A 238 -17.29 20.71 -1.27
N GLY A 239 -17.01 21.11 -0.03
CA GLY A 239 -18.04 21.51 0.93
C GLY A 239 -18.85 20.34 1.51
N LEU A 240 -18.27 19.15 1.57
CA LEU A 240 -18.92 17.99 2.17
C LEU A 240 -18.76 17.94 3.71
N GLY A 241 -17.84 18.72 4.25
CA GLY A 241 -17.55 18.80 5.67
C GLY A 241 -16.44 19.79 5.98
#